data_0cace1c0f4ae6d1ebbd0d95ed0eb1561
#
_entry.id   0cace1c0f4ae6d1ebbd0d95ed0eb1561
#
_cell.length_a   1.000
_cell.length_b   1.000
_cell.length_c   1.000
_cell.angle_alpha   90.00
_cell.angle_beta   90.00
_cell.angle_gamma   90.00
#
_symmetry.space_group_name_H-M   'P 1'
#
loop_
_entity.id
_entity.type
_entity.pdbx_description
1 polymer ?
#
loop_
_entity_poly.entity_id
_entity_poly.type
_entity_poly.pdbx_seq_one_letter_code
_entity_poly.pdbx_strand_id
1 'polypeptide(L)'
;MSDSIRLQAIDQSLFDRVAAVARQKPRRRMNHNLHQESDLVQRFLNVLQPGTYVRPHRHVREQAGTGFECFLVLQGASGLLIFDGDGQLIERHRLSATGPLRGIELA
;
A
#
# COMPACT_ATOMS: atom_id res chain seq x y z
N MET A 1 6.50 -3.09 -34.46
CA MET A 1 6.22 -2.49 -33.16
C MET A 1 4.95 -3.11 -32.59
N SER A 2 4.97 -3.41 -31.34
CA SER A 2 3.82 -4.03 -30.69
C SER A 2 2.87 -2.99 -30.14
N ASP A 3 1.59 -3.15 -30.45
CA ASP A 3 0.53 -2.35 -29.87
C ASP A 3 -0.16 -3.09 -28.72
N SER A 4 0.54 -4.05 -28.11
CA SER A 4 -0.03 -4.83 -27.03
C SER A 4 -0.33 -3.97 -25.82
N ILE A 5 -1.52 -4.18 -25.27
CA ILE A 5 -1.94 -3.54 -24.03
C ILE A 5 -1.32 -4.33 -22.88
N ARG A 6 -0.67 -3.59 -21.97
CA ARG A 6 -0.20 -4.20 -20.74
C ARG A 6 -1.34 -4.22 -19.74
N LEU A 7 -1.85 -5.41 -19.44
CA LEU A 7 -2.94 -5.59 -18.52
C LEU A 7 -2.50 -6.47 -17.35
N GLN A 8 -2.79 -6.02 -16.13
CA GLN A 8 -2.54 -6.80 -14.93
C GLN A 8 -3.86 -6.91 -14.16
N ALA A 9 -4.25 -8.13 -13.82
CA ALA A 9 -5.44 -8.36 -13.03
C ALA A 9 -5.15 -8.17 -11.54
N ILE A 10 -6.03 -7.47 -10.85
CA ILE A 10 -5.99 -7.32 -9.39
C ILE A 10 -7.18 -8.12 -8.87
N ASP A 11 -6.94 -9.36 -8.49
CA ASP A 11 -7.99 -10.31 -8.15
C ASP A 11 -7.61 -11.17 -6.95
N GLN A 12 -8.53 -12.02 -6.54
CA GLN A 12 -8.33 -12.88 -5.38
C GLN A 12 -7.15 -13.83 -5.55
N SER A 13 -6.95 -14.35 -6.76
CA SER A 13 -5.82 -15.23 -7.04
C SER A 13 -4.48 -14.53 -6.77
N LEU A 14 -4.36 -13.27 -7.19
CA LEU A 14 -3.18 -12.47 -6.92
C LEU A 14 -3.01 -12.26 -5.41
N PHE A 15 -4.08 -11.89 -4.71
CA PHE A 15 -4.03 -11.68 -3.26
C PHE A 15 -3.55 -12.94 -2.54
N ASP A 16 -4.09 -14.08 -2.91
CA ASP A 16 -3.74 -15.36 -2.27
C ASP A 16 -2.28 -15.72 -2.50
N ARG A 17 -1.75 -15.51 -3.71
CA ARG A 17 -0.35 -15.78 -4.01
C ARG A 17 0.60 -14.89 -3.21
N VAL A 18 0.30 -13.61 -3.15
CA VAL A 18 1.14 -12.66 -2.40
C VAL A 18 1.04 -12.91 -0.90
N ALA A 19 -0.15 -13.26 -0.41
CA ALA A 19 -0.35 -13.61 1.00
C ALA A 19 0.45 -14.84 1.40
N ALA A 20 0.52 -15.86 0.52
CA ALA A 20 1.33 -17.04 0.78
C ALA A 20 2.81 -16.69 0.95
N VAL A 21 3.32 -15.78 0.13
CA VAL A 21 4.70 -15.30 0.27
C VAL A 21 4.87 -14.50 1.56
N ALA A 22 3.93 -13.62 1.88
CA ALA A 22 3.98 -12.79 3.09
C ALA A 22 4.05 -13.64 4.35
N ARG A 23 3.33 -14.77 4.39
CA ARG A 23 3.34 -15.68 5.55
C ARG A 23 4.71 -16.30 5.80
N GLN A 24 5.56 -16.40 4.78
CA GLN A 24 6.89 -16.97 4.87
C GLN A 24 7.96 -15.92 5.18
N LYS A 25 7.62 -14.63 5.13
CA LYS A 25 8.57 -13.56 5.41
C LYS A 25 8.68 -13.29 6.91
N PRO A 26 9.87 -12.91 7.42
CA PRO A 26 10.03 -12.57 8.83
C PRO A 26 9.12 -11.45 9.30
N ARG A 27 8.87 -10.46 8.45
CA ARG A 27 8.00 -9.33 8.77
C ARG A 27 6.53 -9.60 8.47
N ARG A 28 6.22 -10.78 7.91
CA ARG A 28 4.87 -11.23 7.58
C ARG A 28 4.12 -10.26 6.68
N ARG A 29 4.85 -9.65 5.75
CA ARG A 29 4.27 -8.76 4.75
C ARG A 29 5.06 -8.84 3.46
N MET A 30 4.40 -8.48 2.36
CA MET A 30 4.99 -8.52 1.03
C MET A 30 4.41 -7.39 0.18
N ASN A 31 5.30 -6.67 -0.49
CA ASN A 31 4.91 -5.73 -1.55
C ASN A 31 4.95 -6.45 -2.88
N HIS A 32 3.91 -6.29 -3.65
CA HIS A 32 3.85 -6.77 -5.03
C HIS A 32 3.74 -5.56 -5.95
N ASN A 33 4.80 -5.27 -6.70
CA ASN A 33 4.84 -4.11 -7.56
C ASN A 33 4.02 -4.32 -8.83
N LEU A 34 3.13 -3.39 -9.12
CA LEU A 34 2.41 -3.33 -10.39
C LEU A 34 3.15 -2.44 -11.39
N HIS A 35 4.01 -1.57 -10.90
CA HIS A 35 4.78 -0.64 -11.71
C HIS A 35 6.14 -1.21 -12.09
N GLN A 36 6.70 -0.68 -13.17
CA GLN A 36 8.11 -0.83 -13.53
C GLN A 36 8.87 0.38 -13.02
N GLU A 37 10.19 0.25 -12.84
CA GLU A 37 11.01 1.35 -12.32
C GLU A 37 10.88 2.64 -13.14
N SER A 38 10.66 2.50 -14.44
CA SER A 38 10.52 3.64 -15.35
C SER A 38 9.16 4.33 -15.27
N ASP A 39 8.19 3.74 -14.57
CA ASP A 39 6.85 4.32 -14.46
C ASP A 39 6.88 5.54 -13.54
N LEU A 40 6.18 6.61 -13.95
CA LEU A 40 6.07 7.82 -13.13
C LEU A 40 5.22 7.59 -11.89
N VAL A 41 4.21 6.75 -12.00
CA VAL A 41 3.30 6.48 -10.88
C VAL A 41 3.63 5.09 -10.32
N GLN A 42 4.04 5.05 -9.07
CA GLN A 42 4.32 3.80 -8.38
C GLN A 42 3.02 3.22 -7.84
N ARG A 43 2.78 1.95 -8.16
CA ARG A 43 1.56 1.24 -7.74
C ARG A 43 1.96 -0.14 -7.28
N PHE A 44 1.50 -0.51 -6.10
CA PHE A 44 1.81 -1.85 -5.60
C PHE A 44 0.73 -2.30 -4.62
N LEU A 45 0.63 -3.62 -4.48
CA LEU A 45 -0.16 -4.22 -3.43
C LEU A 45 0.74 -4.43 -2.22
N ASN A 46 0.25 -4.03 -1.07
CA ASN A 46 0.92 -4.27 0.19
C ASN A 46 0.08 -5.28 0.96
N VAL A 47 0.56 -6.51 1.05
CA VAL A 47 -0.17 -7.59 1.71
C VAL A 47 0.44 -7.82 3.08
N LEU A 48 -0.39 -7.60 4.11
CA LEU A 48 0.01 -7.66 5.51
C LEU A 48 -0.73 -8.80 6.21
N GLN A 49 0.00 -9.63 6.93
CA GLN A 49 -0.61 -10.62 7.79
C GLN A 49 -1.05 -9.96 9.11
N PRO A 50 -2.10 -10.50 9.78
CA PRO A 50 -2.53 -9.95 11.06
C PRO A 50 -1.38 -9.85 12.06
N GLY A 51 -1.37 -8.75 12.81
CA GLY A 51 -0.32 -8.49 13.79
C GLY A 51 0.91 -7.81 13.24
N THR A 52 0.98 -7.57 11.94
CA THR A 52 2.09 -6.85 11.33
C THR A 52 2.05 -5.37 11.71
N TYR A 53 3.21 -4.83 12.02
CA TYR A 53 3.38 -3.42 12.32
C TYR A 53 4.46 -2.82 11.44
N VAL A 54 4.13 -1.71 10.79
CA VAL A 54 5.08 -0.93 9.99
C VAL A 54 5.45 0.32 10.78
N ARG A 55 6.75 0.47 11.06
CA ARG A 55 7.23 1.62 11.83
C ARG A 55 6.94 2.93 11.11
N PRO A 56 6.72 4.03 11.86
CA PRO A 56 6.55 5.33 11.26
C PRO A 56 7.71 5.66 10.33
N HIS A 57 7.39 6.18 9.16
CA HIS A 57 8.37 6.63 8.19
C HIS A 57 7.75 7.75 7.37
N ARG A 58 8.58 8.48 6.65
CA ARG A 58 8.11 9.50 5.74
C ARG A 58 8.86 9.42 4.43
N HIS A 59 8.19 9.82 3.38
CA HIS A 59 8.79 9.90 2.05
C HIS A 59 9.13 11.35 1.77
N VAL A 60 10.41 11.62 1.53
CA VAL A 60 10.87 12.94 1.15
C VAL A 60 10.88 13.00 -0.37
N ARG A 61 10.13 13.95 -0.92
CA ARG A 61 10.02 14.13 -2.36
C ARG A 61 10.77 15.40 -2.75
N GLU A 62 11.71 15.28 -3.67
CA GLU A 62 12.47 16.42 -4.17
C GLU A 62 11.70 17.19 -5.23
N GLN A 63 10.85 16.50 -5.98
CA GLN A 63 10.10 17.10 -7.08
C GLN A 63 8.70 17.47 -6.63
N ALA A 64 8.31 18.73 -6.87
CA ALA A 64 7.00 19.23 -6.52
C ALA A 64 5.89 18.43 -7.25
N GLY A 65 4.81 18.15 -6.55
CA GLY A 65 3.66 17.44 -7.11
C GLY A 65 3.78 15.93 -7.11
N THR A 66 4.89 15.37 -6.59
CA THR A 66 5.09 13.92 -6.51
C THR A 66 4.92 13.38 -5.10
N GLY A 67 4.54 14.21 -4.14
CA GLY A 67 4.50 13.86 -2.72
C GLY A 67 3.16 13.38 -2.21
N PHE A 68 2.33 12.77 -3.05
CA PHE A 68 1.04 12.23 -2.60
C PHE A 68 1.07 10.70 -2.57
N GLU A 69 0.23 10.13 -1.73
CA GLU A 69 0.03 8.69 -1.63
C GLU A 69 -1.45 8.39 -1.52
N CYS A 70 -1.88 7.31 -2.15
CA CYS A 70 -3.25 6.84 -2.08
C CYS A 70 -3.26 5.40 -1.58
N PHE A 71 -4.01 5.15 -0.50
CA PHE A 71 -4.15 3.83 0.09
C PHE A 71 -5.59 3.38 -0.03
N LEU A 72 -5.81 2.19 -0.58
CA LEU A 72 -7.12 1.56 -0.65
C LEU A 72 -7.02 0.17 -0.04
N VAL A 73 -7.94 -0.18 0.83
CA VAL A 73 -8.00 -1.53 1.39
C VAL A 73 -8.93 -2.35 0.52
N LEU A 74 -8.37 -3.37 -0.13
CA LEU A 74 -9.09 -4.24 -1.04
C LEU A 74 -9.58 -5.53 -0.38
N GLN A 75 -8.97 -5.91 0.75
CA GLN A 75 -9.34 -7.09 1.52
C GLN A 75 -8.99 -6.88 2.97
N GLY A 76 -9.89 -7.24 3.87
CA GLY A 76 -9.67 -7.15 5.30
C GLY A 76 -9.73 -5.73 5.84
N ALA A 77 -8.91 -5.44 6.84
CA ALA A 77 -8.87 -4.14 7.51
C ALA A 77 -7.44 -3.84 7.96
N SER A 78 -7.12 -2.56 8.00
CA SER A 78 -5.81 -2.08 8.44
C SER A 78 -5.96 -0.77 9.21
N GLY A 79 -5.07 -0.53 10.15
CA GLY A 79 -4.96 0.74 10.84
C GLY A 79 -3.94 1.63 10.14
N LEU A 80 -4.24 2.91 10.05
CA LEU A 80 -3.30 3.92 9.56
C LEU A 80 -3.08 4.95 10.66
N LEU A 81 -1.80 5.15 11.01
CA LEU A 81 -1.40 6.11 12.03
C LEU A 81 -0.64 7.23 11.37
N ILE A 82 -0.99 8.46 11.68
CA ILE A 82 -0.34 9.65 11.14
C ILE A 82 0.35 10.38 12.28
N PHE A 83 1.63 10.70 12.07
CA PHE A 83 2.48 11.37 13.05
C PHE A 83 2.91 12.73 12.50
N ASP A 84 3.13 13.68 13.40
CA ASP A 84 3.73 14.97 13.03
C ASP A 84 5.26 14.85 12.92
N GLY A 85 5.91 15.97 12.61
CA GLY A 85 7.37 16.01 12.46
C GLY A 85 8.14 15.71 13.74
N ASP A 86 7.50 15.82 14.90
CA ASP A 86 8.10 15.54 16.20
C ASP A 86 7.84 14.10 16.66
N GLY A 87 7.18 13.30 15.83
CA GLY A 87 6.88 11.92 16.17
C GLY A 87 5.64 11.73 17.03
N GLN A 88 4.81 12.76 17.18
CA GLN A 88 3.58 12.68 17.94
C GLN A 88 2.45 12.15 17.07
N LEU A 89 1.67 11.20 17.60
CA LEU A 89 0.51 10.68 16.92
C LEU A 89 -0.58 11.75 16.86
N ILE A 90 -1.00 12.11 15.65
CA ILE A 90 -2.03 13.15 15.46
C ILE A 90 -3.35 12.60 14.92
N GLU A 91 -3.33 11.49 14.18
CA GLU A 91 -4.55 10.88 13.65
C GLU A 91 -4.41 9.37 13.60
N ARG A 92 -5.56 8.69 13.81
CA ARG A 92 -5.70 7.26 13.66
C ARG A 92 -6.94 6.98 12.82
N HIS A 93 -6.80 6.07 11.84
CA HIS A 93 -7.89 5.68 10.97
C HIS A 93 -7.93 4.17 10.86
N ARG A 94 -9.15 3.61 10.86
CA ARG A 94 -9.34 2.21 10.53
C ARG A 94 -9.89 2.13 9.11
N LEU A 95 -9.13 1.51 8.23
CA LEU A 95 -9.52 1.30 6.84
C LEU A 95 -10.00 -0.14 6.67
N SER A 96 -11.08 -0.33 5.93
CA SER A 96 -11.67 -1.65 5.73
C SER A 96 -12.22 -1.78 4.31
N ALA A 97 -12.08 -2.97 3.75
CA ALA A 97 -12.64 -3.26 2.42
C ALA A 97 -14.17 -3.15 2.39
N THR A 98 -14.82 -3.27 3.53
CA THR A 98 -16.28 -3.18 3.64
C THR A 98 -16.75 -1.81 4.13
N GLY A 99 -15.84 -0.89 4.40
CA GLY A 99 -16.15 0.47 4.81
C GLY A 99 -16.48 0.63 6.30
N PRO A 100 -16.97 1.82 6.73
CA PRO A 100 -17.28 2.96 5.85
C PRO A 100 -16.06 3.66 5.23
N LEU A 101 -14.90 3.67 5.90
CA LEU A 101 -13.68 4.26 5.35
C LEU A 101 -12.88 3.16 4.66
N ARG A 102 -12.67 3.29 3.37
CA ARG A 102 -12.00 2.27 2.57
C ARG A 102 -10.60 2.65 2.15
N GLY A 103 -10.29 3.93 2.13
CA GLY A 103 -8.99 4.41 1.73
C GLY A 103 -8.75 5.84 2.14
N ILE A 104 -7.53 6.28 1.96
CA ILE A 104 -7.07 7.65 2.27
C ILE A 104 -6.09 8.09 1.21
N GLU A 105 -6.17 9.36 0.85
CA GLU A 105 -5.15 10.01 0.04
C GLU A 105 -4.45 11.05 0.90
N LEU A 106 -3.12 10.99 0.90
CA LEU A 106 -2.24 11.93 1.59
C LEU A 106 -1.49 12.75 0.56
N ALA A 107 -1.54 14.06 0.70
CA ALA A 107 -0.83 14.98 -0.18
C ALA A 107 0.34 15.65 0.54
#